data_32a6681f14924579e8527a8c54cf10eb
#
_entry.id   32a6681f14924579e8527a8c54cf10eb
#
_cell.length_a   1.000
_cell.length_b   1.000
_cell.length_c   1.000
_cell.angle_alpha   90.00
_cell.angle_beta   90.00
_cell.angle_gamma   90.00
#
_symmetry.space_group_name_H-M   'P 1'
#
loop_
_entity.id
_entity.type
_entity.pdbx_description
1 polymer ?
#
loop_
_entity_poly.entity_id
_entity_poly.type
_entity_poly.pdbx_seq_one_letter_code
_entity_poly.pdbx_strand_id
1 'polypeptide(L)'
;MIPLANGFRVSFMHGLDRLSPVIRKLKIPVILLGGGLQASLPYRSGIKRPQDESVKAFIGAIIDKSGSVGVRGEWTQDYLKQLCFNDVDVIGCPSMFMFGDKLNVQKKTPAIDADSRITINITSRITEMGPIVESHTAKYPNLSYIGQEMDALRLLLWGEGIRKMKDPNPIPVWPSHPLVRDGKTKLWVDPWPWIDYLRGTDFTFGTRIHGNIAALLAGTPAFVLGHDTRTTELARYFEIPNKLISEITPETDAAELYAEADYGPLNANHKKRYDTFIGYVERHGLSHVFQPGEDPTLFEKKVASIRYPDSVALYSGSAYQRYSRRTKRRVAKTIRKTRKRLHI
;
A
#
# COMPACT_ATOMS: atom_id res chain seq x y z
N MET A 1 -4.56 4.96 -19.34
CA MET A 1 -3.59 4.76 -18.22
C MET A 1 -4.12 3.68 -17.29
N ILE A 2 -3.27 2.71 -16.93
CA ILE A 2 -3.62 1.58 -16.04
C ILE A 2 -2.67 1.60 -14.82
N PRO A 3 -3.11 2.05 -13.64
CA PRO A 3 -2.35 1.92 -12.41
C PRO A 3 -2.49 0.50 -11.86
N LEU A 4 -1.55 -0.39 -12.15
CA LEU A 4 -1.64 -1.80 -11.78
C LEU A 4 -0.54 -2.17 -10.77
N ALA A 5 -0.71 -1.73 -9.58
CA ALA A 5 0.26 -1.81 -8.49
C ALA A 5 0.75 -3.23 -8.12
N ASN A 6 -0.04 -4.26 -8.35
CA ASN A 6 0.20 -5.61 -7.84
C ASN A 6 -0.47 -6.66 -8.75
N GLY A 7 -0.27 -6.49 -10.06
CA GLY A 7 -0.94 -7.29 -11.06
C GLY A 7 -0.26 -8.63 -11.36
N PHE A 8 1.06 -8.71 -11.19
CA PHE A 8 1.82 -9.91 -11.60
C PHE A 8 1.87 -10.92 -10.46
N ARG A 9 0.71 -11.53 -10.17
CA ARG A 9 0.52 -12.52 -9.12
C ARG A 9 -0.50 -13.58 -9.51
N VAL A 10 -0.37 -14.78 -8.96
CA VAL A 10 -1.25 -15.92 -9.27
C VAL A 10 -2.74 -15.58 -9.07
N SER A 11 -3.09 -14.92 -7.96
CA SER A 11 -4.49 -14.59 -7.66
C SER A 11 -5.12 -13.54 -8.59
N PHE A 12 -4.34 -12.91 -9.48
CA PHE A 12 -4.82 -11.90 -10.43
C PHE A 12 -4.69 -12.34 -11.90
N MET A 13 -4.19 -13.55 -12.21
CA MET A 13 -4.03 -14.09 -13.57
C MET A 13 -5.32 -13.91 -14.39
N HIS A 14 -6.46 -14.34 -13.85
CA HIS A 14 -7.77 -14.18 -14.49
C HIS A 14 -8.12 -12.73 -14.85
N GLY A 15 -7.65 -11.78 -14.05
CA GLY A 15 -7.79 -10.35 -14.34
C GLY A 15 -6.96 -9.96 -15.57
N LEU A 16 -5.72 -10.42 -15.65
CA LEU A 16 -4.83 -10.16 -16.79
C LEU A 16 -5.38 -10.79 -18.06
N ASP A 17 -5.83 -12.06 -17.99
CA ASP A 17 -6.41 -12.78 -19.12
C ASP A 17 -7.65 -12.08 -19.69
N ARG A 18 -8.45 -11.44 -18.85
CA ARG A 18 -9.64 -10.67 -19.28
C ARG A 18 -9.27 -9.29 -19.83
N LEU A 19 -8.24 -8.66 -19.30
CA LEU A 19 -7.81 -7.33 -19.75
C LEU A 19 -7.07 -7.37 -21.09
N SER A 20 -6.23 -8.37 -21.33
CA SER A 20 -5.38 -8.49 -22.50
C SER A 20 -6.17 -8.40 -23.81
N PRO A 21 -7.25 -9.17 -24.06
CA PRO A 21 -8.04 -9.07 -25.29
C PRO A 21 -8.80 -7.74 -25.41
N VAL A 22 -9.17 -7.11 -24.30
CA VAL A 22 -9.77 -5.77 -24.31
C VAL A 22 -8.76 -4.73 -24.77
N ILE A 23 -7.55 -4.75 -24.20
CA ILE A 23 -6.47 -3.82 -24.55
C ILE A 23 -6.12 -3.94 -26.02
N ARG A 24 -5.99 -5.16 -26.56
CA ARG A 24 -5.69 -5.38 -27.99
C ARG A 24 -6.71 -4.72 -28.94
N LYS A 25 -7.98 -4.65 -28.54
CA LYS A 25 -9.07 -4.04 -29.33
C LYS A 25 -9.10 -2.51 -29.25
N LEU A 26 -8.44 -1.90 -28.26
CA LEU A 26 -8.40 -0.45 -28.11
C LEU A 26 -7.61 0.18 -29.26
N LYS A 27 -8.11 1.34 -29.76
CA LYS A 27 -7.44 2.16 -30.78
C LYS A 27 -6.69 3.37 -30.20
N ILE A 28 -6.58 3.41 -28.87
CA ILE A 28 -5.92 4.47 -28.11
C ILE A 28 -4.68 3.91 -27.43
N PRO A 29 -3.68 4.75 -27.07
CA PRO A 29 -2.55 4.34 -26.24
C PRO A 29 -3.00 3.78 -24.89
N VAL A 30 -2.30 2.76 -24.40
CA VAL A 30 -2.55 2.14 -23.08
C VAL A 30 -1.23 2.10 -22.33
N ILE A 31 -1.15 2.88 -21.28
CA ILE A 31 0.08 3.09 -20.52
C ILE A 31 -0.03 2.42 -19.15
N LEU A 32 0.94 1.59 -18.80
CA LEU A 32 1.04 0.94 -17.49
C LEU A 32 1.85 1.81 -16.52
N LEU A 33 1.28 2.12 -15.36
CA LEU A 33 1.96 2.84 -14.29
C LEU A 33 2.18 1.96 -13.07
N GLY A 34 3.46 1.71 -12.75
CA GLY A 34 3.87 1.05 -11.52
C GLY A 34 3.43 -0.41 -11.43
N GLY A 35 3.51 -1.17 -12.54
CA GLY A 35 3.31 -2.61 -12.53
C GLY A 35 4.26 -3.31 -11.55
N GLY A 36 3.81 -4.36 -10.86
CA GLY A 36 4.65 -5.02 -9.85
C GLY A 36 4.43 -6.51 -9.73
N LEU A 37 5.54 -7.23 -9.56
CA LEU A 37 5.58 -8.66 -9.22
C LEU A 37 5.27 -8.83 -7.72
N GLN A 38 4.46 -9.81 -7.39
CA GLN A 38 4.33 -10.30 -6.03
C GLN A 38 4.76 -11.76 -5.94
N ALA A 39 5.90 -11.99 -5.30
CA ALA A 39 6.47 -13.29 -5.02
C ALA A 39 7.02 -13.31 -3.59
N SER A 40 7.29 -14.53 -3.08
CA SER A 40 7.96 -14.71 -1.80
C SER A 40 9.42 -14.27 -1.85
N LEU A 41 9.98 -13.96 -0.69
CA LEU A 41 11.40 -13.69 -0.52
C LEU A 41 12.15 -14.99 -0.11
N PRO A 42 13.45 -15.09 -0.43
CA PRO A 42 14.22 -14.18 -1.27
C PRO A 42 13.78 -14.24 -2.74
N TYR A 43 13.86 -13.09 -3.44
CA TYR A 43 13.60 -13.07 -4.87
C TYR A 43 14.64 -13.93 -5.61
N ARG A 44 14.15 -14.76 -6.50
CA ARG A 44 15.01 -15.60 -7.38
C ARG A 44 14.65 -15.36 -8.82
N SER A 45 15.65 -14.97 -9.60
CA SER A 45 15.59 -14.84 -11.05
C SER A 45 15.51 -16.21 -11.74
N GLY A 46 15.01 -16.28 -12.96
CA GLY A 46 15.00 -17.51 -13.78
C GLY A 46 13.94 -18.57 -13.38
N ILE A 47 13.11 -18.29 -12.38
CA ILE A 47 12.08 -19.25 -11.95
C ILE A 47 10.81 -19.07 -12.77
N LYS A 48 10.36 -20.15 -13.41
CA LYS A 48 9.05 -20.21 -14.08
C LYS A 48 7.92 -20.11 -13.06
N ARG A 49 6.95 -19.22 -13.33
CA ARG A 49 5.84 -18.93 -12.43
C ARG A 49 4.49 -19.22 -13.09
N PRO A 50 3.46 -19.63 -12.34
CA PRO A 50 2.15 -19.94 -12.91
C PRO A 50 1.53 -18.80 -13.71
N GLN A 51 1.81 -17.54 -13.36
CA GLN A 51 1.27 -16.35 -14.01
C GLN A 51 2.02 -15.91 -15.27
N ASP A 52 3.11 -16.54 -15.67
CA ASP A 52 3.98 -16.07 -16.75
C ASP A 52 3.24 -15.85 -18.07
N GLU A 53 2.43 -16.78 -18.51
CA GLU A 53 1.69 -16.66 -19.77
C GLU A 53 0.64 -15.54 -19.73
N SER A 54 -0.07 -15.39 -18.60
CA SER A 54 -1.01 -14.29 -18.42
C SER A 54 -0.31 -12.92 -18.41
N VAL A 55 0.88 -12.85 -17.79
CA VAL A 55 1.69 -11.62 -17.77
C VAL A 55 2.25 -11.33 -19.15
N LYS A 56 2.74 -12.33 -19.90
CA LYS A 56 3.20 -12.17 -21.29
C LYS A 56 2.09 -11.62 -22.18
N ALA A 57 0.89 -12.20 -22.13
CA ALA A 57 -0.24 -11.75 -22.92
C ALA A 57 -0.64 -10.31 -22.60
N PHE A 58 -0.61 -9.94 -21.32
CA PHE A 58 -0.96 -8.60 -20.84
C PHE A 58 0.08 -7.56 -21.22
N ILE A 59 1.36 -7.83 -20.93
CA ILE A 59 2.46 -6.90 -21.22
C ILE A 59 2.63 -6.70 -22.74
N GLY A 60 2.57 -7.79 -23.53
CA GLY A 60 2.60 -7.68 -24.99
C GLY A 60 1.48 -6.79 -25.52
N ALA A 61 0.25 -6.97 -25.01
CA ALA A 61 -0.88 -6.11 -25.41
C ALA A 61 -0.69 -4.63 -25.07
N ILE A 62 0.03 -4.31 -23.97
CA ILE A 62 0.34 -2.92 -23.60
C ILE A 62 1.46 -2.36 -24.47
N ILE A 63 2.56 -3.09 -24.64
CA ILE A 63 3.70 -2.65 -25.45
C ILE A 63 3.29 -2.36 -26.89
N ASP A 64 2.39 -3.17 -27.47
CA ASP A 64 1.79 -2.93 -28.80
C ASP A 64 1.04 -1.57 -28.88
N LYS A 65 0.69 -0.95 -27.74
CA LYS A 65 -0.08 0.31 -27.67
C LYS A 65 0.75 1.50 -27.17
N SER A 66 1.84 1.27 -26.45
CA SER A 66 2.58 2.35 -25.77
C SER A 66 4.08 2.30 -25.96
N GLY A 67 4.64 1.22 -26.53
CA GLY A 67 6.09 1.06 -26.73
C GLY A 67 6.89 0.65 -25.50
N SER A 68 6.49 1.03 -24.28
CA SER A 68 7.14 0.56 -23.06
C SER A 68 6.17 0.45 -21.87
N VAL A 69 6.63 -0.14 -20.76
CA VAL A 69 5.85 -0.33 -19.53
C VAL A 69 6.59 0.20 -18.31
N GLY A 70 5.89 0.93 -17.45
CA GLY A 70 6.42 1.43 -16.18
C GLY A 70 6.22 0.43 -15.04
N VAL A 71 7.30 0.02 -14.39
CA VAL A 71 7.29 -0.94 -13.27
C VAL A 71 7.82 -0.34 -11.97
N ARG A 72 7.56 -1.02 -10.87
CA ARG A 72 7.87 -0.53 -9.51
C ARG A 72 9.33 -0.61 -9.13
N GLY A 73 10.07 -1.54 -9.69
CA GLY A 73 11.46 -1.74 -9.32
C GLY A 73 12.16 -2.77 -10.20
N GLU A 74 13.41 -3.01 -9.84
CA GLU A 74 14.36 -3.80 -10.61
C GLU A 74 14.01 -5.29 -10.66
N TRP A 75 13.42 -5.85 -9.60
CA TRP A 75 13.00 -7.26 -9.58
C TRP A 75 11.83 -7.51 -10.54
N THR A 76 10.91 -6.56 -10.63
CA THR A 76 9.83 -6.62 -11.62
C THR A 76 10.35 -6.43 -13.04
N GLN A 77 11.33 -5.53 -13.25
CA GLN A 77 12.02 -5.37 -14.55
C GLN A 77 12.74 -6.66 -14.95
N ASP A 78 13.55 -7.26 -14.04
CA ASP A 78 14.22 -8.51 -14.27
C ASP A 78 13.25 -9.64 -14.64
N TYR A 79 12.16 -9.75 -13.91
CA TYR A 79 11.09 -10.71 -14.21
C TYR A 79 10.51 -10.54 -15.63
N LEU A 80 10.25 -9.31 -16.06
CA LEU A 80 9.73 -9.06 -17.40
C LEU A 80 10.79 -9.32 -18.48
N LYS A 81 12.07 -9.04 -18.22
CA LYS A 81 13.18 -9.41 -19.11
C LYS A 81 13.28 -10.92 -19.31
N GLN A 82 13.06 -11.73 -18.26
CA GLN A 82 12.99 -13.20 -18.38
C GLN A 82 11.82 -13.67 -19.26
N LEU A 83 10.75 -12.87 -19.34
CA LEU A 83 9.63 -13.09 -20.24
C LEU A 83 9.85 -12.50 -21.64
N CYS A 84 11.09 -12.06 -21.96
CA CYS A 84 11.52 -11.46 -23.25
C CYS A 84 10.97 -10.04 -23.51
N PHE A 85 10.67 -9.25 -22.46
CA PHE A 85 10.32 -7.85 -22.60
C PHE A 85 11.46 -6.95 -22.10
N ASN A 86 12.04 -6.14 -23.00
CA ASN A 86 13.16 -5.25 -22.71
C ASN A 86 12.71 -3.77 -22.54
N ASP A 87 11.57 -3.39 -23.11
CA ASP A 87 11.03 -2.03 -23.05
C ASP A 87 10.31 -1.80 -21.73
N VAL A 88 11.10 -1.83 -20.64
CA VAL A 88 10.62 -1.77 -19.25
C VAL A 88 11.35 -0.68 -18.48
N ASP A 89 10.63 0.37 -18.12
CA ASP A 89 11.11 1.49 -17.32
C ASP A 89 10.87 1.26 -15.82
N VAL A 90 11.89 1.39 -14.99
CA VAL A 90 11.71 1.37 -13.52
C VAL A 90 11.34 2.77 -13.06
N ILE A 91 10.09 2.97 -12.70
CA ILE A 91 9.51 4.28 -12.35
C ILE A 91 9.05 4.38 -10.88
N GLY A 92 9.14 3.30 -10.12
CA GLY A 92 8.69 3.27 -8.73
C GLY A 92 7.16 3.25 -8.58
N CYS A 93 6.69 3.74 -7.45
CA CYS A 93 5.28 3.90 -7.17
C CYS A 93 4.83 5.35 -7.39
N PRO A 94 3.88 5.63 -8.27
CA PRO A 94 3.40 7.00 -8.54
C PRO A 94 2.95 7.75 -7.29
N SER A 95 2.47 7.05 -6.25
CA SER A 95 2.04 7.69 -5.00
C SER A 95 3.15 8.43 -4.26
N MET A 96 4.43 8.06 -4.45
CA MET A 96 5.56 8.80 -3.85
C MET A 96 5.72 10.21 -4.40
N PHE A 97 5.16 10.48 -5.57
CA PHE A 97 5.30 11.74 -6.29
C PHE A 97 4.04 12.62 -6.20
N MET A 98 3.20 12.36 -5.20
CA MET A 98 1.94 13.09 -4.99
C MET A 98 2.16 14.61 -4.82
N PHE A 99 3.29 15.01 -4.25
CA PHE A 99 3.70 16.40 -4.04
C PHE A 99 4.87 16.84 -4.96
N GLY A 100 5.04 16.17 -6.10
CA GLY A 100 6.09 16.48 -7.06
C GLY A 100 7.47 16.02 -6.62
N ASP A 101 8.47 16.85 -6.91
CA ASP A 101 9.90 16.59 -6.67
C ASP A 101 10.34 16.89 -5.22
N LYS A 102 9.43 17.41 -4.39
CA LYS A 102 9.75 17.83 -3.03
C LYS A 102 9.38 16.76 -2.03
N LEU A 103 10.38 16.20 -1.38
CA LEU A 103 10.23 15.31 -0.23
C LEU A 103 11.31 15.66 0.79
N ASN A 104 10.92 15.84 2.04
CA ASN A 104 11.86 16.06 3.14
C ASN A 104 11.36 15.33 4.37
N VAL A 105 11.99 14.21 4.68
CA VAL A 105 11.69 13.39 5.86
C VAL A 105 12.80 13.58 6.88
N GLN A 106 12.44 14.05 8.06
CA GLN A 106 13.39 14.28 9.16
C GLN A 106 12.85 13.69 10.46
N LYS A 107 13.75 13.20 11.30
CA LYS A 107 13.41 12.81 12.67
C LYS A 107 12.94 14.04 13.43
N LYS A 108 11.72 13.99 13.99
CA LYS A 108 11.10 15.10 14.72
C LYS A 108 11.58 15.22 16.15
N THR A 109 12.01 14.08 16.72
CA THR A 109 12.50 13.94 18.10
C THR A 109 13.87 13.24 18.09
N PRO A 110 14.72 13.43 19.09
CA PRO A 110 16.00 12.72 19.18
C PRO A 110 15.84 11.20 19.33
N ALA A 111 14.77 10.77 20.01
CA ALA A 111 14.47 9.37 20.26
C ALA A 111 12.94 9.17 20.38
N ILE A 112 12.49 7.93 20.25
CA ILE A 112 11.13 7.49 20.56
C ILE A 112 11.06 7.07 22.02
N ASP A 113 10.08 7.59 22.74
CA ASP A 113 9.78 7.31 24.14
C ASP A 113 8.30 6.89 24.34
N ALA A 114 7.88 6.72 25.59
CA ALA A 114 6.52 6.31 25.92
C ALA A 114 5.44 7.32 25.49
N ASP A 115 5.76 8.60 25.44
CA ASP A 115 4.82 9.67 25.10
C ASP A 115 4.73 9.89 23.58
N SER A 116 5.62 9.31 22.81
CA SER A 116 5.70 9.45 21.35
C SER A 116 4.44 8.93 20.66
N ARG A 117 4.00 9.65 19.65
CA ARG A 117 2.85 9.28 18.82
C ARG A 117 3.33 8.35 17.70
N ILE A 118 3.12 7.06 17.87
CA ILE A 118 3.54 6.05 16.92
C ILE A 118 2.34 5.48 16.17
N THR A 119 2.52 5.23 14.88
CA THR A 119 1.54 4.45 14.11
C THR A 119 2.15 3.16 13.60
N ILE A 120 1.37 2.09 13.67
CA ILE A 120 1.72 0.79 13.11
C ILE A 120 0.76 0.42 11.99
N ASN A 121 1.29 -0.16 10.90
CA ASN A 121 0.51 -0.63 9.78
C ASN A 121 0.86 -2.09 9.48
N ILE A 122 -0.16 -2.97 9.40
CA ILE A 122 0.06 -4.41 9.40
C ILE A 122 -0.72 -5.07 8.27
N THR A 123 -0.10 -6.03 7.61
CA THR A 123 -0.76 -7.03 6.79
C THR A 123 -1.23 -8.15 7.72
N SER A 124 -2.52 -8.31 7.91
CA SER A 124 -3.13 -9.16 8.94
C SER A 124 -2.66 -10.64 8.91
N ARG A 125 -2.11 -11.08 7.78
CA ARG A 125 -1.59 -12.45 7.60
C ARG A 125 -0.15 -12.64 8.06
N ILE A 126 0.54 -11.58 8.40
CA ILE A 126 1.93 -11.62 8.87
C ILE A 126 1.90 -11.78 10.38
N THR A 127 1.87 -13.04 10.83
CA THR A 127 1.69 -13.40 12.25
C THR A 127 2.89 -13.06 13.11
N GLU A 128 4.06 -12.93 12.51
CA GLU A 128 5.32 -12.48 13.13
C GLU A 128 5.19 -11.09 13.77
N MET A 129 4.25 -10.28 13.29
CA MET A 129 3.94 -8.98 13.89
C MET A 129 3.18 -9.07 15.22
N GLY A 130 2.63 -10.25 15.56
CA GLY A 130 1.80 -10.41 16.77
C GLY A 130 2.49 -9.99 18.04
N PRO A 131 3.63 -10.60 18.42
CA PRO A 131 4.37 -10.23 19.64
C PRO A 131 4.78 -8.75 19.67
N ILE A 132 5.16 -8.20 18.50
CA ILE A 132 5.53 -6.78 18.38
C ILE A 132 4.31 -5.88 18.66
N VAL A 133 3.15 -6.22 18.15
CA VAL A 133 1.91 -5.45 18.41
C VAL A 133 1.55 -5.50 19.89
N GLU A 134 1.66 -6.66 20.53
CA GLU A 134 1.37 -6.82 21.96
C GLU A 134 2.30 -5.98 22.82
N SER A 135 3.62 -6.10 22.63
CA SER A 135 4.63 -5.34 23.37
C SER A 135 4.45 -3.83 23.18
N HIS A 136 4.22 -3.38 21.93
CA HIS A 136 4.03 -1.96 21.64
C HIS A 136 2.70 -1.42 22.16
N THR A 137 1.64 -2.23 22.17
CA THR A 137 0.34 -1.83 22.76
C THR A 137 0.47 -1.58 24.26
N ALA A 138 1.32 -2.35 24.94
CA ALA A 138 1.59 -2.17 26.37
C ALA A 138 2.56 -1.00 26.65
N LYS A 139 3.59 -0.84 25.80
CA LYS A 139 4.68 0.13 26.02
C LYS A 139 4.32 1.55 25.59
N TYR A 140 3.54 1.73 24.54
CA TYR A 140 3.29 3.03 23.90
C TYR A 140 1.80 3.41 24.00
N PRO A 141 1.40 4.20 25.02
CA PRO A 141 0.01 4.63 25.20
C PRO A 141 -0.58 5.37 24.00
N ASN A 142 0.27 6.07 23.23
CA ASN A 142 -0.14 6.84 22.06
C ASN A 142 0.00 6.05 20.73
N LEU A 143 0.19 4.72 20.80
CA LEU A 143 0.20 3.87 19.61
C LEU A 143 -1.18 3.84 18.93
N SER A 144 -1.19 4.00 17.60
CA SER A 144 -2.38 3.81 16.77
C SER A 144 -2.13 2.78 15.67
N TYR A 145 -3.13 1.96 15.38
CA TYR A 145 -3.10 1.04 14.24
C TYR A 145 -3.81 1.66 13.03
N ILE A 146 -3.13 1.68 11.89
CA ILE A 146 -3.70 2.16 10.62
C ILE A 146 -4.12 0.97 9.76
N GLY A 147 -5.42 0.70 9.73
CA GLY A 147 -6.01 -0.32 8.89
C GLY A 147 -6.09 0.10 7.42
N GLN A 148 -5.78 -0.82 6.50
CA GLN A 148 -5.80 -0.56 5.05
C GLN A 148 -6.51 -1.68 4.27
N GLU A 149 -7.00 -2.70 4.94
CA GLU A 149 -7.64 -3.86 4.32
C GLU A 149 -9.16 -3.80 4.48
N MET A 150 -9.86 -4.47 3.56
CA MET A 150 -11.33 -4.59 3.64
C MET A 150 -11.80 -5.24 4.94
N ASP A 151 -10.96 -6.06 5.56
CA ASP A 151 -11.29 -6.69 6.85
C ASP A 151 -11.20 -5.67 8.00
N ALA A 152 -10.21 -4.75 7.98
CA ALA A 152 -10.15 -3.62 8.91
C ALA A 152 -11.36 -2.69 8.75
N LEU A 153 -11.76 -2.40 7.50
CA LEU A 153 -12.97 -1.61 7.23
C LEU A 153 -14.23 -2.29 7.78
N ARG A 154 -14.35 -3.61 7.63
CA ARG A 154 -15.48 -4.39 8.18
C ARG A 154 -15.47 -4.41 9.70
N LEU A 155 -14.29 -4.52 10.30
CA LEU A 155 -14.11 -4.45 11.74
C LEU A 155 -14.60 -3.11 12.29
N LEU A 156 -14.20 -2.01 11.68
CA LEU A 156 -14.63 -0.67 12.10
C LEU A 156 -16.12 -0.42 11.84
N LEU A 157 -16.60 -0.65 10.62
CA LEU A 157 -17.99 -0.36 10.24
C LEU A 157 -19.03 -1.29 10.88
N TRP A 158 -18.67 -2.53 11.20
CA TRP A 158 -19.64 -3.53 11.61
C TRP A 158 -19.22 -4.39 12.81
N GLY A 159 -18.06 -4.15 13.39
CA GLY A 159 -17.51 -4.96 14.47
C GLY A 159 -17.27 -6.43 14.04
N GLU A 160 -17.01 -6.67 12.76
CA GLU A 160 -16.77 -8.02 12.24
C GLU A 160 -15.28 -8.33 12.24
N GLY A 161 -14.80 -9.19 13.15
CA GLY A 161 -13.45 -9.72 13.13
C GLY A 161 -13.18 -10.71 11.99
N ILE A 162 -11.91 -11.04 11.77
CA ILE A 162 -11.48 -12.00 10.75
C ILE A 162 -11.74 -13.42 11.23
N ARG A 163 -12.76 -14.08 10.72
CA ARG A 163 -13.26 -15.38 11.18
C ARG A 163 -12.25 -16.53 11.16
N LYS A 164 -11.24 -16.46 10.32
CA LYS A 164 -10.19 -17.48 10.22
C LYS A 164 -9.11 -17.32 11.30
N MET A 165 -9.14 -16.24 12.05
CA MET A 165 -8.21 -15.94 13.12
C MET A 165 -8.92 -16.09 14.48
N LYS A 166 -8.22 -16.59 15.48
CA LYS A 166 -8.75 -16.76 16.83
C LYS A 166 -9.04 -15.38 17.48
N ASP A 167 -9.93 -15.36 18.46
CA ASP A 167 -10.17 -14.24 19.37
C ASP A 167 -9.95 -14.78 20.80
N PRO A 168 -9.04 -14.24 21.60
CA PRO A 168 -8.18 -13.07 21.32
C PRO A 168 -7.10 -13.34 20.27
N ASN A 169 -6.60 -12.25 19.67
CA ASN A 169 -5.53 -12.29 18.68
C ASN A 169 -4.56 -11.12 18.93
N PRO A 170 -3.23 -11.33 18.85
CA PRO A 170 -2.26 -10.26 19.02
C PRO A 170 -2.28 -9.22 17.89
N ILE A 171 -2.84 -9.57 16.72
CA ILE A 171 -3.09 -8.64 15.62
C ILE A 171 -4.47 -7.99 15.82
N PRO A 172 -4.64 -6.68 15.57
CA PRO A 172 -5.91 -5.96 15.82
C PRO A 172 -6.99 -6.29 14.78
N VAL A 173 -7.45 -7.54 14.79
CA VAL A 173 -8.42 -8.12 13.85
C VAL A 173 -9.77 -8.45 14.48
N TRP A 174 -9.92 -8.20 15.79
CA TRP A 174 -11.14 -8.41 16.56
C TRP A 174 -11.52 -7.18 17.39
N PRO A 175 -12.82 -6.96 17.66
CA PRO A 175 -13.26 -5.83 18.51
C PRO A 175 -12.72 -5.88 19.95
N SER A 176 -12.34 -7.07 20.43
CA SER A 176 -11.76 -7.30 21.76
C SER A 176 -10.31 -6.78 21.89
N HIS A 177 -9.59 -6.63 20.77
CA HIS A 177 -8.20 -6.16 20.78
C HIS A 177 -8.11 -4.73 21.35
N PRO A 178 -7.16 -4.42 22.27
CA PRO A 178 -7.05 -3.10 22.92
C PRO A 178 -7.03 -1.94 21.93
N LEU A 179 -6.22 -2.01 20.87
CA LEU A 179 -6.16 -0.95 19.84
C LEU A 179 -7.49 -0.71 19.11
N VAL A 180 -8.38 -1.71 19.06
CA VAL A 180 -9.71 -1.56 18.45
C VAL A 180 -10.71 -1.06 19.48
N ARG A 181 -10.78 -1.72 20.66
CA ARG A 181 -11.69 -1.40 21.74
C ARG A 181 -11.54 0.04 22.22
N ASP A 182 -10.29 0.50 22.33
CA ASP A 182 -9.96 1.83 22.87
C ASP A 182 -9.94 2.92 21.77
N GLY A 183 -10.47 2.63 20.56
CA GLY A 183 -10.61 3.59 19.46
C GLY A 183 -9.29 4.03 18.80
N LYS A 184 -8.21 3.29 19.05
CA LYS A 184 -6.86 3.57 18.50
C LYS A 184 -6.64 2.98 17.10
N THR A 185 -7.63 2.28 16.55
CA THR A 185 -7.62 1.80 15.17
C THR A 185 -8.24 2.86 14.26
N LYS A 186 -7.50 3.28 13.24
CA LYS A 186 -7.91 4.28 12.27
C LYS A 186 -7.92 3.69 10.86
N LEU A 187 -8.82 4.19 10.00
CA LEU A 187 -8.84 3.88 8.57
C LEU A 187 -9.46 5.07 7.84
N TRP A 188 -8.80 5.53 6.81
CA TRP A 188 -9.33 6.53 5.89
C TRP A 188 -9.62 5.92 4.54
N VAL A 189 -10.63 6.43 3.85
CA VAL A 189 -10.97 6.05 2.47
C VAL A 189 -10.31 6.98 1.45
N ASP A 190 -9.73 8.08 1.93
CA ASP A 190 -9.05 9.09 1.13
C ASP A 190 -7.63 9.34 1.68
N PRO A 191 -6.61 9.49 0.81
CA PRO A 191 -5.23 9.68 1.26
C PRO A 191 -4.96 11.05 1.90
N TRP A 192 -5.69 12.11 1.54
CA TRP A 192 -5.43 13.46 2.05
C TRP A 192 -5.58 13.60 3.56
N PRO A 193 -6.74 13.28 4.17
CA PRO A 193 -6.88 13.35 5.62
C PRO A 193 -6.01 12.32 6.34
N TRP A 194 -5.66 11.20 5.68
CA TRP A 194 -4.74 10.24 6.24
C TRP A 194 -3.31 10.81 6.35
N ILE A 195 -2.78 11.42 5.27
CA ILE A 195 -1.47 12.08 5.27
C ILE A 195 -1.47 13.21 6.31
N ASP A 196 -2.56 13.99 6.39
CA ASP A 196 -2.68 15.08 7.36
C ASP A 196 -2.61 14.57 8.81
N TYR A 197 -3.32 13.49 9.13
CA TYR A 197 -3.21 12.83 10.44
C TYR A 197 -1.76 12.41 10.76
N LEU A 198 -1.07 11.85 9.78
CA LEU A 198 0.30 11.36 9.97
C LEU A 198 1.31 12.48 10.19
N ARG A 199 1.05 13.72 9.78
CA ARG A 199 1.87 14.88 10.14
C ARG A 199 2.01 15.08 11.64
N GLY A 200 0.98 14.70 12.39
CA GLY A 200 0.95 14.77 13.86
C GLY A 200 1.60 13.57 14.55
N THR A 201 2.21 12.62 13.82
CA THR A 201 2.88 11.46 14.39
C THR A 201 4.40 11.60 14.37
N ASP A 202 5.10 10.95 15.29
CA ASP A 202 6.56 10.99 15.40
C ASP A 202 7.22 9.91 14.57
N PHE A 203 6.58 8.75 14.48
CA PHE A 203 7.10 7.60 13.75
C PHE A 203 6.00 6.67 13.24
N THR A 204 6.25 6.06 12.09
CA THR A 204 5.38 5.04 11.49
C THR A 204 6.22 3.81 11.13
N PHE A 205 5.74 2.60 11.42
CA PHE A 205 6.41 1.40 10.93
C PHE A 205 5.42 0.28 10.60
N GLY A 206 5.88 -0.69 9.83
CA GLY A 206 5.11 -1.91 9.59
C GLY A 206 5.21 -2.47 8.19
N THR A 207 4.32 -3.43 7.91
CA THR A 207 4.41 -4.30 6.73
C THR A 207 3.62 -3.78 5.51
N ARG A 208 2.91 -2.65 5.62
CA ARG A 208 2.10 -2.07 4.54
C ARG A 208 2.82 -0.90 3.88
N ILE A 209 3.39 -1.15 2.70
CA ILE A 209 4.22 -0.14 2.00
C ILE A 209 3.51 1.22 1.84
N HIS A 210 2.20 1.24 1.48
CA HIS A 210 1.49 2.51 1.33
C HIS A 210 1.18 3.22 2.66
N GLY A 211 1.14 2.48 3.78
CA GLY A 211 1.09 3.10 5.11
C GLY A 211 2.35 3.88 5.43
N ASN A 212 3.49 3.32 5.09
CA ASN A 212 4.78 3.98 5.26
C ASN A 212 4.96 5.12 4.24
N ILE A 213 4.55 4.93 2.97
CA ILE A 213 4.57 6.00 1.95
C ILE A 213 3.72 7.20 2.39
N ALA A 214 2.53 6.99 2.92
CA ALA A 214 1.68 8.09 3.41
C ALA A 214 2.36 8.88 4.55
N ALA A 215 3.09 8.20 5.43
CA ALA A 215 3.88 8.85 6.48
C ALA A 215 5.04 9.67 5.90
N LEU A 216 5.79 9.11 4.95
CA LEU A 216 6.88 9.83 4.28
C LEU A 216 6.35 11.08 3.55
N LEU A 217 5.20 10.98 2.88
CA LEU A 217 4.54 12.12 2.22
C LEU A 217 4.07 13.18 3.24
N ALA A 218 3.79 12.78 4.47
CA ALA A 218 3.50 13.69 5.58
C ALA A 218 4.77 14.33 6.18
N GLY A 219 5.97 13.98 5.72
CA GLY A 219 7.25 14.35 6.33
C GLY A 219 7.54 13.58 7.63
N THR A 220 6.78 12.53 7.90
CA THR A 220 6.94 11.71 9.11
C THR A 220 7.88 10.54 8.84
N PRO A 221 8.89 10.31 9.69
CA PRO A 221 9.76 9.16 9.64
C PRO A 221 8.99 7.84 9.55
N ALA A 222 9.39 6.97 8.61
CA ALA A 222 8.73 5.67 8.43
C ALA A 222 9.74 4.55 8.19
N PHE A 223 9.42 3.34 8.69
CA PHE A 223 10.26 2.14 8.56
C PHE A 223 9.46 0.96 7.99
N VAL A 224 9.95 0.37 6.90
CA VAL A 224 9.26 -0.73 6.22
C VAL A 224 9.73 -2.08 6.74
N LEU A 225 8.79 -2.93 7.14
CA LEU A 225 9.04 -4.35 7.42
C LEU A 225 8.63 -5.17 6.20
N GLY A 226 9.60 -5.51 5.36
CA GLY A 226 9.40 -6.17 4.08
C GLY A 226 9.08 -7.66 4.24
N HIS A 227 7.98 -8.13 3.64
CA HIS A 227 7.55 -9.53 3.74
C HIS A 227 7.32 -10.21 2.38
N ASP A 228 7.36 -9.46 1.30
CA ASP A 228 7.26 -9.95 -0.08
C ASP A 228 8.09 -9.07 -1.02
N THR A 229 8.25 -9.51 -2.26
CA THR A 229 9.01 -8.75 -3.27
C THR A 229 8.46 -7.34 -3.46
N ARG A 230 7.15 -7.16 -3.41
CA ARG A 230 6.47 -5.89 -3.64
C ARG A 230 6.82 -4.83 -2.61
N THR A 231 6.85 -5.18 -1.32
CA THR A 231 7.15 -4.26 -0.23
C THR A 231 8.63 -3.93 -0.20
N THR A 232 9.47 -4.96 -0.34
CA THR A 232 10.92 -4.82 -0.27
C THR A 232 11.51 -4.13 -1.50
N GLU A 233 11.00 -4.44 -2.70
CA GLU A 233 11.43 -3.82 -3.95
C GLU A 233 11.22 -2.29 -3.93
N LEU A 234 10.04 -1.84 -3.47
CA LEU A 234 9.75 -0.41 -3.35
C LEU A 234 10.57 0.27 -2.26
N ALA A 235 10.75 -0.38 -1.10
CA ALA A 235 11.58 0.17 -0.04
C ALA A 235 13.02 0.37 -0.54
N ARG A 236 13.58 -0.61 -1.26
CA ARG A 236 14.92 -0.51 -1.87
C ARG A 236 14.99 0.57 -2.94
N TYR A 237 14.05 0.60 -3.88
CA TYR A 237 14.05 1.58 -4.97
C TYR A 237 14.01 3.01 -4.46
N PHE A 238 13.22 3.29 -3.43
CA PHE A 238 13.12 4.61 -2.82
C PHE A 238 14.13 4.85 -1.69
N GLU A 239 14.94 3.84 -1.33
CA GLU A 239 15.89 3.90 -0.19
C GLU A 239 15.18 4.26 1.11
N ILE A 240 13.98 3.73 1.30
CA ILE A 240 13.25 3.83 2.55
C ILE A 240 13.90 2.90 3.58
N PRO A 241 14.17 3.35 4.81
CA PRO A 241 14.66 2.49 5.88
C PRO A 241 13.80 1.23 6.03
N ASN A 242 14.42 0.05 5.99
CA ASN A 242 13.69 -1.20 5.99
C ASN A 242 14.50 -2.38 6.54
N LYS A 243 13.78 -3.37 7.07
CA LYS A 243 14.26 -4.74 7.37
C LYS A 243 13.32 -5.77 6.76
N LEU A 244 13.79 -6.97 6.52
CA LEU A 244 12.91 -8.08 6.20
C LEU A 244 12.17 -8.56 7.46
N ILE A 245 10.97 -9.10 7.28
CA ILE A 245 10.23 -9.71 8.40
C ILE A 245 11.00 -10.87 9.05
N SER A 246 11.90 -11.51 8.33
CA SER A 246 12.78 -12.56 8.84
C SER A 246 13.96 -12.04 9.68
N GLU A 247 14.20 -10.73 9.70
CA GLU A 247 15.29 -10.08 10.44
C GLU A 247 14.79 -9.44 11.74
N ILE A 248 13.47 -9.44 11.98
CA ILE A 248 12.89 -8.94 13.22
C ILE A 248 12.65 -10.08 14.20
N THR A 249 12.65 -9.74 15.48
CA THR A 249 12.35 -10.64 16.60
C THR A 249 11.16 -10.11 17.41
N PRO A 250 10.58 -10.90 18.32
CA PRO A 250 9.53 -10.42 19.23
C PRO A 250 9.89 -9.17 20.03
N GLU A 251 11.18 -8.97 20.29
CA GLU A 251 11.76 -7.86 21.06
C GLU A 251 12.01 -6.61 20.21
N THR A 252 11.89 -6.71 18.88
CA THR A 252 12.09 -5.54 17.98
C THR A 252 11.22 -4.38 18.41
N ASP A 253 11.84 -3.24 18.70
CA ASP A 253 11.18 -2.05 19.24
C ASP A 253 11.19 -0.88 18.26
N ALA A 254 10.13 -0.08 18.31
CA ALA A 254 10.00 1.13 17.47
C ALA A 254 11.12 2.14 17.72
N ALA A 255 11.62 2.25 18.96
CA ALA A 255 12.71 3.15 19.30
C ALA A 255 14.02 2.73 18.61
N GLU A 256 14.30 1.43 18.53
CA GLU A 256 15.45 0.89 17.82
C GLU A 256 15.36 1.13 16.32
N LEU A 257 14.19 0.80 15.72
CA LEU A 257 13.93 1.05 14.29
C LEU A 257 14.05 2.53 13.95
N TYR A 258 13.58 3.41 14.82
CA TYR A 258 13.71 4.84 14.65
C TYR A 258 15.17 5.30 14.77
N ALA A 259 15.90 4.80 15.74
CA ALA A 259 17.30 5.16 15.96
C ALA A 259 18.18 4.81 14.75
N GLU A 260 18.02 3.61 14.19
CA GLU A 260 18.78 3.14 13.04
C GLU A 260 18.37 3.75 11.68
N ALA A 261 17.15 4.29 11.58
CA ALA A 261 16.64 4.81 10.32
C ALA A 261 17.44 6.02 9.82
N ASP A 262 17.94 5.94 8.57
CA ASP A 262 18.57 7.05 7.85
C ASP A 262 17.70 7.44 6.64
N TYR A 263 17.29 8.70 6.59
CA TYR A 263 16.48 9.27 5.50
C TYR A 263 17.31 10.10 4.52
N GLY A 264 18.62 10.22 4.72
CA GLY A 264 19.53 10.97 3.85
C GLY A 264 19.45 10.51 2.39
N PRO A 265 19.63 9.21 2.08
CA PRO A 265 19.53 8.69 0.72
C PRO A 265 18.16 8.89 0.07
N LEU A 266 17.06 8.64 0.82
CA LEU A 266 15.70 8.88 0.36
C LEU A 266 15.51 10.34 -0.10
N ASN A 267 15.86 11.29 0.75
CA ASN A 267 15.69 12.72 0.49
C ASN A 267 16.59 13.18 -0.68
N ALA A 268 17.86 12.78 -0.70
CA ALA A 268 18.82 13.18 -1.73
C ALA A 268 18.43 12.68 -3.13
N ASN A 269 17.88 11.48 -3.22
CA ASN A 269 17.56 10.83 -4.49
C ASN A 269 16.11 11.01 -4.94
N HIS A 270 15.23 11.61 -4.13
CA HIS A 270 13.81 11.74 -4.46
C HIS A 270 13.58 12.48 -5.78
N LYS A 271 14.24 13.63 -5.95
CA LYS A 271 14.12 14.42 -7.20
C LYS A 271 14.53 13.62 -8.43
N LYS A 272 15.65 12.90 -8.40
CA LYS A 272 16.09 12.05 -9.52
C LYS A 272 15.06 11.01 -9.90
N ARG A 273 14.40 10.39 -8.90
CA ARG A 273 13.35 9.39 -9.13
C ARG A 273 12.07 10.03 -9.67
N TYR A 274 11.73 11.21 -9.18
CA TYR A 274 10.65 12.02 -9.73
C TYR A 274 10.92 12.35 -11.21
N ASP A 275 12.10 12.82 -11.56
CA ASP A 275 12.47 13.16 -12.95
C ASP A 275 12.37 11.91 -13.85
N THR A 276 12.76 10.72 -13.35
CA THR A 276 12.60 9.45 -14.07
C THR A 276 11.11 9.12 -14.31
N PHE A 277 10.27 9.29 -13.28
CA PHE A 277 8.83 9.05 -13.38
C PHE A 277 8.17 10.03 -14.36
N ILE A 278 8.45 11.32 -14.24
CA ILE A 278 7.89 12.36 -15.12
C ILE A 278 8.35 12.16 -16.56
N GLY A 279 9.63 11.88 -16.79
CA GLY A 279 10.15 11.59 -18.13
C GLY A 279 9.44 10.38 -18.78
N TYR A 280 9.06 9.37 -17.99
CA TYR A 280 8.22 8.27 -18.47
C TYR A 280 6.81 8.77 -18.85
N VAL A 281 6.18 9.57 -18.00
CA VAL A 281 4.83 10.13 -18.23
C VAL A 281 4.80 10.97 -19.51
N GLU A 282 5.76 11.86 -19.68
CA GLU A 282 5.88 12.79 -20.82
C GLU A 282 6.18 12.05 -22.14
N ARG A 283 7.09 11.07 -22.13
CA ARG A 283 7.39 10.24 -23.32
C ARG A 283 6.15 9.50 -23.85
N HIS A 284 5.18 9.22 -22.97
CA HIS A 284 3.92 8.59 -23.33
C HIS A 284 2.80 9.60 -23.64
N GLY A 285 3.13 10.90 -23.79
CA GLY A 285 2.15 11.94 -24.14
C GLY A 285 1.12 12.23 -23.07
N LEU A 286 1.41 11.93 -21.80
CA LEU A 286 0.53 12.24 -20.68
C LEU A 286 0.85 13.61 -20.09
N SER A 287 -0.19 14.39 -19.80
CA SER A 287 -0.07 15.66 -19.08
C SER A 287 -0.08 15.44 -17.57
N HIS A 288 0.56 16.35 -16.83
CA HIS A 288 0.57 16.36 -15.38
C HIS A 288 0.59 17.79 -14.81
N VAL A 289 0.19 17.96 -13.57
CA VAL A 289 0.03 19.27 -12.90
C VAL A 289 1.37 20.01 -12.64
N PHE A 290 2.49 19.34 -12.81
CA PHE A 290 3.83 19.91 -12.59
C PHE A 290 4.55 20.25 -13.91
N GLN A 291 3.90 20.13 -15.05
CA GLN A 291 4.50 20.45 -16.34
C GLN A 291 4.65 21.97 -16.53
N PRO A 292 5.60 22.43 -17.38
CA PRO A 292 5.76 23.86 -17.68
C PRO A 292 4.44 24.50 -18.16
N GLY A 293 4.08 25.63 -17.58
CA GLY A 293 2.84 26.35 -17.87
C GLY A 293 1.64 25.96 -17.02
N GLU A 294 1.71 24.88 -16.25
CA GLU A 294 0.70 24.53 -15.25
C GLU A 294 1.04 25.11 -13.88
N ASP A 295 0.01 25.46 -13.11
CA ASP A 295 0.14 25.90 -11.73
C ASP A 295 -0.33 24.81 -10.77
N PRO A 296 0.58 24.04 -10.16
CA PRO A 296 0.19 23.00 -9.21
C PRO A 296 -0.57 23.53 -7.98
N THR A 297 -0.41 24.83 -7.66
CA THR A 297 -1.13 25.44 -6.52
C THR A 297 -2.63 25.49 -6.75
N LEU A 298 -3.11 25.53 -7.98
CA LEU A 298 -4.54 25.45 -8.31
C LEU A 298 -5.14 24.10 -7.88
N PHE A 299 -4.40 23.03 -8.15
CA PHE A 299 -4.81 21.69 -7.72
C PHE A 299 -4.79 21.57 -6.18
N GLU A 300 -3.74 22.08 -5.54
CA GLU A 300 -3.62 22.09 -4.08
C GLU A 300 -4.75 22.90 -3.42
N LYS A 301 -5.06 24.08 -3.93
CA LYS A 301 -6.19 24.90 -3.46
C LYS A 301 -7.54 24.17 -3.61
N LYS A 302 -7.75 23.49 -4.74
CA LYS A 302 -8.94 22.69 -4.98
C LYS A 302 -9.04 21.54 -3.96
N VAL A 303 -7.97 20.82 -3.71
CA VAL A 303 -7.91 19.75 -2.71
C VAL A 303 -8.17 20.30 -1.31
N ALA A 304 -7.53 21.41 -0.93
CA ALA A 304 -7.72 22.03 0.38
C ALA A 304 -9.16 22.56 0.60
N SER A 305 -9.89 22.88 -0.47
CA SER A 305 -11.30 23.31 -0.37
C SER A 305 -12.29 22.16 -0.14
N ILE A 306 -11.86 20.91 -0.30
CA ILE A 306 -12.71 19.74 -0.13
C ILE A 306 -12.79 19.39 1.35
N ARG A 307 -14.01 19.25 1.86
CA ARG A 307 -14.23 18.71 3.21
C ARG A 307 -14.16 17.17 3.14
N TYR A 308 -13.04 16.64 3.49
CA TYR A 308 -12.86 15.20 3.58
C TYR A 308 -13.52 14.61 4.83
N PRO A 309 -14.03 13.36 4.74
CA PRO A 309 -14.52 12.68 5.94
C PRO A 309 -13.34 12.32 6.87
N ASP A 310 -13.63 12.31 8.16
CA ASP A 310 -12.70 11.80 9.18
C ASP A 310 -12.41 10.29 8.98
N SER A 311 -11.53 9.76 9.81
CA SER A 311 -11.31 8.32 9.86
C SER A 311 -12.62 7.58 10.12
N VAL A 312 -12.76 6.38 9.54
CA VAL A 312 -13.94 5.54 9.76
C VAL A 312 -14.12 5.28 11.24
N ALA A 313 -15.28 5.69 11.76
CA ALA A 313 -15.62 5.56 13.17
C ALA A 313 -15.81 4.08 13.55
N LEU A 314 -15.37 3.73 14.76
CA LEU A 314 -15.62 2.41 15.33
C LEU A 314 -17.13 2.19 15.52
N TYR A 315 -17.61 1.03 15.14
CA TYR A 315 -18.98 0.63 15.30
C TYR A 315 -19.42 0.67 16.77
N SER A 316 -20.39 1.51 17.07
CA SER A 316 -20.95 1.72 18.42
C SER A 316 -22.29 1.01 18.66
N GLY A 317 -22.79 0.25 17.67
CA GLY A 317 -24.09 -0.42 17.79
C GLY A 317 -24.07 -1.66 18.67
N SER A 318 -25.28 -2.09 19.12
CA SER A 318 -25.45 -3.27 19.96
C SER A 318 -25.04 -4.58 19.27
N ALA A 319 -24.79 -5.63 20.07
CA ALA A 319 -24.51 -6.96 19.55
C ALA A 319 -25.65 -7.51 18.67
N TYR A 320 -26.90 -7.19 19.03
CA TYR A 320 -28.09 -7.57 18.24
C TYR A 320 -28.11 -6.89 16.87
N GLN A 321 -27.80 -5.59 16.81
CA GLN A 321 -27.72 -4.86 15.54
C GLN A 321 -26.58 -5.38 14.65
N ARG A 322 -25.44 -5.77 15.26
CA ARG A 322 -24.33 -6.44 14.55
C ARG A 322 -24.79 -7.75 13.94
N TYR A 323 -25.47 -8.59 14.75
CA TYR A 323 -25.98 -9.90 14.30
C TYR A 323 -26.99 -9.76 13.16
N SER A 324 -27.98 -8.86 13.30
CA SER A 324 -29.00 -8.59 12.30
C SER A 324 -28.41 -8.12 10.96
N ARG A 325 -27.48 -7.14 10.97
CA ARG A 325 -26.78 -6.68 9.77
C ARG A 325 -25.98 -7.80 9.10
N ARG A 326 -25.28 -8.61 9.90
CA ARG A 326 -24.51 -9.75 9.41
C ARG A 326 -25.38 -10.78 8.72
N THR A 327 -26.55 -11.08 9.28
CA THR A 327 -27.52 -12.02 8.71
C THR A 327 -28.09 -11.48 7.40
N LYS A 328 -28.53 -10.23 7.35
CA LYS A 328 -29.01 -9.57 6.13
C LYS A 328 -27.97 -9.60 5.00
N ARG A 329 -26.68 -9.33 5.30
CA ARG A 329 -25.59 -9.40 4.31
C ARG A 329 -25.34 -10.82 3.81
N ARG A 330 -25.43 -11.84 4.66
CA ARG A 330 -25.30 -13.26 4.25
C ARG A 330 -26.40 -13.63 3.26
N VAL A 331 -27.63 -13.30 3.59
CA VAL A 331 -28.80 -13.54 2.73
C VAL A 331 -28.61 -12.82 1.38
N ALA A 332 -28.30 -11.54 1.39
CA ALA A 332 -28.04 -10.78 0.16
C ALA A 332 -26.91 -11.38 -0.69
N LYS A 333 -25.82 -11.84 -0.06
CA LYS A 333 -24.71 -12.51 -0.76
C LYS A 333 -25.12 -13.84 -1.38
N THR A 334 -25.97 -14.61 -0.69
CA THR A 334 -26.51 -15.88 -1.21
C THR A 334 -27.41 -15.62 -2.39
N ILE A 335 -28.36 -14.69 -2.28
CA ILE A 335 -29.24 -14.27 -3.38
C ILE A 335 -28.42 -13.83 -4.60
N ARG A 336 -27.40 -12.99 -4.40
CA ARG A 336 -26.53 -12.53 -5.50
C ARG A 336 -25.74 -13.67 -6.17
N LYS A 337 -25.29 -14.67 -5.38
CA LYS A 337 -24.64 -15.87 -5.92
C LYS A 337 -25.61 -16.74 -6.72
N THR A 338 -26.84 -16.92 -6.22
CA THR A 338 -27.89 -17.69 -6.88
C THR A 338 -28.30 -17.01 -8.20
N ARG A 339 -28.54 -15.69 -8.19
CA ARG A 339 -28.82 -14.93 -9.41
C ARG A 339 -27.70 -15.06 -10.46
N LYS A 340 -26.42 -14.95 -10.04
CA LYS A 340 -25.28 -15.17 -10.95
C LYS A 340 -25.23 -16.59 -11.54
N ARG A 341 -25.68 -17.62 -10.80
CA ARG A 341 -25.72 -19.01 -11.30
C ARG A 341 -26.88 -19.23 -12.27
N LEU A 342 -27.99 -18.51 -12.10
CA LEU A 342 -29.18 -18.62 -12.91
C LEU A 342 -29.19 -17.63 -14.10
N HIS A 343 -28.09 -16.88 -14.32
CA HIS A 343 -27.99 -15.85 -15.36
C HIS A 343 -29.12 -14.78 -15.32
N ILE A 344 -29.67 -14.51 -14.11
CA ILE A 344 -30.69 -13.49 -13.85
C ILE A 344 -30.05 -12.28 -13.16
#